data_2972d02cd6459ec6eae5126973a72447
#
_entry.id   2972d02cd6459ec6eae5126973a72447
#
_cell.length_a   1.000
_cell.length_b   1.000
_cell.length_c   1.000
_cell.angle_alpha   90.00
_cell.angle_beta   90.00
_cell.angle_gamma   90.00
#
_symmetry.space_group_name_H-M   'P 1'
#
loop_
_entity.id
_entity.type
_entity.pdbx_description
1 polymer ?
#
loop_
_entity_poly.entity_id
_entity_poly.type
_entity_poly.pdbx_seq_one_letter_code
_entity_poly.pdbx_strand_id
1 'polypeptide(L)'
;MSAAPAGAVSSLSLPITVPLAGVQGAANARVPAEFARVQQTQTFLGGLLSVELAGTVTRAGHVSVKPAPEGDALIVSVPIRADFRATPAGIGSFLARDFGGEATVSLRVSPFITPDWEAGAKVSGDYTWTDPLSVELTQGVRVSVQSLVDGQVRAQLDKVAADVAKAVREGANLRTRAGTLWARAQQPWTLPTSDPAYARVAPRSLSVSPFRFTPDALKLTVGAAFDLTAGLGRAPAVASAPLPVLAVAAPPTSGVQLSVPVRLPYAELSQAATRAAASQEFPLPVPLSPKLRINRVTVSPKGSKLLVTANLTITALGLNVNATADISGTPVLDSTGRIMTLGGVTVQTRRSGVTGRVLGWLADSRAQAYLARAARFDLGLRLDQARAEAQARLPYAPTPGIRLSGTVGPLKLTALTVAPDALTVTAAASGELTAGVDAGVIW
;
A
#
# COMPACT_ATOMS: atom_id res chain seq x y z
N MET A 1 6.52 -29.68 -13.88
CA MET A 1 6.48 -28.38 -13.18
C MET A 1 6.17 -28.66 -11.72
N SER A 2 7.18 -28.64 -10.85
CA SER A 2 6.98 -28.84 -9.41
C SER A 2 6.37 -27.56 -8.84
N ALA A 3 5.18 -27.66 -8.25
CA ALA A 3 4.56 -26.54 -7.56
C ALA A 3 5.49 -26.09 -6.42
N ALA A 4 5.83 -24.82 -6.40
CA ALA A 4 6.52 -24.23 -5.26
C ALA A 4 5.70 -24.49 -3.98
N PRO A 5 6.34 -24.82 -2.85
CA PRO A 5 5.60 -24.99 -1.60
C PRO A 5 4.78 -23.72 -1.36
N ALA A 6 3.51 -23.88 -1.03
CA ALA A 6 2.62 -22.79 -0.72
C ALA A 6 3.19 -22.03 0.49
N GLY A 7 3.92 -20.98 0.23
CA GLY A 7 4.41 -20.07 1.27
C GLY A 7 3.21 -19.45 1.99
N ALA A 8 3.39 -19.09 3.26
CA ALA A 8 2.37 -18.33 3.97
C ALA A 8 2.06 -17.05 3.20
N VAL A 9 0.76 -16.76 3.03
CA VAL A 9 0.29 -15.57 2.31
C VAL A 9 0.78 -14.32 3.05
N SER A 10 1.39 -13.42 2.32
CA SER A 10 1.76 -12.10 2.84
C SER A 10 0.53 -11.20 2.86
N SER A 11 0.43 -10.33 3.86
CA SER A 11 -0.68 -9.39 4.01
C SER A 11 -0.18 -7.99 4.34
N LEU A 12 -0.94 -7.01 3.87
CA LEU A 12 -0.77 -5.59 4.16
C LEU A 12 -2.10 -5.01 4.58
N SER A 13 -2.10 -4.29 5.69
CA SER A 13 -3.19 -3.42 6.12
C SER A 13 -2.63 -2.01 6.26
N LEU A 14 -3.08 -1.11 5.40
CA LEU A 14 -2.59 0.26 5.29
C LEU A 14 -3.69 1.24 5.69
N PRO A 15 -3.70 1.77 6.91
CA PRO A 15 -4.54 2.89 7.27
C PRO A 15 -4.16 4.13 6.48
N ILE A 16 -5.16 4.77 5.87
CA ILE A 16 -5.03 5.99 5.10
C ILE A 16 -5.76 7.11 5.85
N THR A 17 -5.10 8.24 6.00
CA THR A 17 -5.65 9.43 6.64
C THR A 17 -5.56 10.63 5.70
N VAL A 18 -6.71 11.30 5.48
CA VAL A 18 -6.83 12.52 4.67
C VAL A 18 -7.32 13.64 5.56
N PRO A 19 -6.56 14.73 5.78
CA PRO A 19 -6.99 15.86 6.61
C PRO A 19 -8.23 16.55 6.04
N LEU A 20 -9.27 16.78 6.86
CA LEU A 20 -10.50 17.47 6.44
C LEU A 20 -10.27 18.95 6.11
N ALA A 21 -9.27 19.58 6.69
CA ALA A 21 -8.91 20.96 6.36
C ALA A 21 -8.63 21.17 4.86
N GLY A 22 -7.97 20.19 4.22
CA GLY A 22 -7.75 20.22 2.78
C GLY A 22 -9.05 20.05 1.97
N VAL A 23 -9.97 19.20 2.44
CA VAL A 23 -11.29 19.01 1.82
C VAL A 23 -12.11 20.30 1.92
N GLN A 24 -12.08 20.96 3.08
CA GLN A 24 -12.74 22.25 3.29
C GLN A 24 -12.16 23.35 2.38
N GLY A 25 -10.84 23.40 2.24
CA GLY A 25 -10.15 24.33 1.33
C GLY A 25 -10.59 24.14 -0.11
N ALA A 26 -10.61 22.88 -0.58
CA ALA A 26 -11.08 22.53 -1.92
C ALA A 26 -12.57 22.86 -2.14
N ALA A 27 -13.43 22.64 -1.13
CA ALA A 27 -14.84 23.00 -1.19
C ALA A 27 -15.03 24.52 -1.31
N ASN A 28 -14.30 25.29 -0.50
CA ASN A 28 -14.36 26.77 -0.58
C ASN A 28 -13.91 27.33 -1.94
N ALA A 29 -12.94 26.69 -2.61
CA ALA A 29 -12.46 27.10 -3.91
C ALA A 29 -13.45 26.79 -5.06
N ARG A 30 -14.26 25.73 -4.90
CA ARG A 30 -15.15 25.23 -5.97
C ARG A 30 -16.61 25.66 -5.84
N VAL A 31 -17.07 25.97 -4.64
CA VAL A 31 -18.45 26.47 -4.44
C VAL A 31 -18.54 27.87 -5.01
N PRO A 32 -19.44 28.13 -6.00
CA PRO A 32 -19.55 29.40 -6.66
C PRO A 32 -20.02 30.51 -5.73
N ALA A 33 -19.70 31.76 -6.07
CA ALA A 33 -20.14 32.92 -5.31
C ALA A 33 -21.65 33.21 -5.57
N GLU A 34 -22.14 32.93 -6.77
CA GLU A 34 -23.57 33.07 -7.15
C GLU A 34 -24.14 31.68 -7.41
N PHE A 35 -25.22 31.33 -6.71
CA PHE A 35 -25.91 30.04 -6.84
C PHE A 35 -27.03 30.07 -7.83
N ALA A 36 -27.83 31.16 -7.84
CA ALA A 36 -28.97 31.30 -8.70
C ALA A 36 -29.26 32.77 -8.99
N ARG A 37 -29.79 33.01 -10.17
CA ARG A 37 -30.45 34.24 -10.55
C ARG A 37 -31.87 33.91 -10.91
N VAL A 38 -32.81 34.57 -10.27
CA VAL A 38 -34.25 34.35 -10.44
C VAL A 38 -34.82 35.56 -11.10
N GLN A 39 -35.59 35.37 -12.17
CA GLN A 39 -36.41 36.38 -12.79
C GLN A 39 -37.70 35.68 -13.23
N GLN A 40 -38.79 35.94 -12.53
CA GLN A 40 -40.08 35.33 -12.84
C GLN A 40 -41.22 36.23 -12.45
N THR A 41 -42.34 36.13 -13.19
CA THR A 41 -43.57 36.83 -12.87
C THR A 41 -44.52 35.88 -12.14
N GLN A 42 -45.02 36.31 -10.99
CA GLN A 42 -45.98 35.58 -10.19
C GLN A 42 -47.31 36.35 -10.18
N THR A 43 -48.40 35.60 -10.24
CA THR A 43 -49.74 36.17 -10.17
C THR A 43 -50.37 35.82 -8.83
N PHE A 44 -50.92 36.85 -8.17
CA PHE A 44 -51.60 36.76 -6.87
C PHE A 44 -53.06 37.12 -7.00
N LEU A 45 -53.88 36.80 -5.99
CA LEU A 45 -55.29 37.15 -5.89
C LEU A 45 -56.12 36.71 -7.12
N GLY A 46 -55.90 35.47 -7.59
CA GLY A 46 -56.65 34.93 -8.72
C GLY A 46 -56.37 35.61 -10.07
N GLY A 47 -55.19 36.21 -10.24
CA GLY A 47 -54.73 36.85 -11.47
C GLY A 47 -54.85 38.37 -11.47
N LEU A 48 -55.39 38.97 -10.41
CA LEU A 48 -55.59 40.40 -10.30
C LEU A 48 -54.34 41.22 -10.06
N LEU A 49 -53.30 40.58 -9.47
CA LEU A 49 -52.01 41.21 -9.18
C LEU A 49 -50.86 40.35 -9.76
N SER A 50 -50.15 40.90 -10.74
CA SER A 50 -48.89 40.31 -11.25
C SER A 50 -47.74 41.05 -10.62
N VAL A 51 -46.77 40.30 -10.10
CA VAL A 51 -45.56 40.82 -9.51
C VAL A 51 -44.34 40.15 -10.18
N GLU A 52 -43.45 40.94 -10.72
CA GLU A 52 -42.16 40.49 -11.20
C GLU A 52 -41.23 40.37 -10.01
N LEU A 53 -40.68 39.16 -9.82
CA LEU A 53 -39.64 38.87 -8.84
C LEU A 53 -38.30 38.73 -9.56
N ALA A 54 -37.38 39.61 -9.26
CA ALA A 54 -36.01 39.56 -9.75
C ALA A 54 -35.03 39.54 -8.58
N GLY A 55 -34.02 38.67 -8.62
CA GLY A 55 -33.06 38.62 -7.54
C GLY A 55 -31.97 37.60 -7.76
N THR A 56 -31.05 37.55 -6.82
CA THR A 56 -29.88 36.66 -6.81
C THR A 56 -29.76 35.94 -5.47
N VAL A 57 -29.27 34.72 -5.54
CA VAL A 57 -28.85 33.95 -4.36
C VAL A 57 -27.32 33.80 -4.40
N THR A 58 -26.66 34.36 -3.40
CA THR A 58 -25.20 34.41 -3.32
C THR A 58 -24.71 33.71 -2.06
N ARG A 59 -23.43 33.35 -2.07
CA ARG A 59 -22.76 32.81 -0.91
C ARG A 59 -22.47 33.93 0.10
N ALA A 60 -22.98 33.77 1.33
CA ALA A 60 -22.83 34.77 2.40
C ALA A 60 -21.61 34.52 3.31
N GLY A 61 -20.85 33.45 3.12
CA GLY A 61 -19.72 33.14 4.00
C GLY A 61 -18.89 31.95 3.54
N HIS A 62 -18.05 31.47 4.46
CA HIS A 62 -17.19 30.31 4.20
C HIS A 62 -17.98 29.00 4.24
N VAL A 63 -17.60 28.08 3.35
CA VAL A 63 -18.08 26.69 3.39
C VAL A 63 -17.47 26.01 4.61
N SER A 64 -18.27 25.35 5.41
CA SER A 64 -17.81 24.50 6.50
C SER A 64 -18.03 23.03 6.15
N VAL A 65 -17.05 22.19 6.50
CA VAL A 65 -17.09 20.74 6.31
C VAL A 65 -16.92 20.07 7.66
N LYS A 66 -17.92 19.29 8.07
CA LYS A 66 -17.93 18.59 9.35
C LYS A 66 -18.34 17.13 9.15
N PRO A 67 -17.87 16.19 9.98
CA PRO A 67 -18.40 14.84 9.96
C PRO A 67 -19.85 14.82 10.44
N ALA A 68 -20.65 13.93 9.87
CA ALA A 68 -21.96 13.62 10.42
C ALA A 68 -21.81 12.90 11.77
N PRO A 69 -22.80 12.95 12.67
CA PRO A 69 -22.73 12.34 13.99
C PRO A 69 -22.34 10.84 13.96
N GLU A 70 -22.82 10.11 12.95
CA GLU A 70 -22.55 8.68 12.77
C GLU A 70 -21.15 8.42 12.20
N GLY A 71 -20.45 9.45 11.72
CA GLY A 71 -19.10 9.35 11.14
C GLY A 71 -19.02 8.62 9.79
N ASP A 72 -20.16 8.45 9.09
CA ASP A 72 -20.27 7.78 7.79
C ASP A 72 -20.40 8.76 6.60
N ALA A 73 -20.61 10.04 6.90
CA ALA A 73 -20.82 11.10 5.93
C ALA A 73 -20.12 12.39 6.34
N LEU A 74 -20.00 13.29 5.37
CA LEU A 74 -19.68 14.71 5.59
C LEU A 74 -20.92 15.57 5.46
N ILE A 75 -21.03 16.56 6.33
CA ILE A 75 -21.99 17.66 6.21
C ILE A 75 -21.23 18.88 5.72
N VAL A 76 -21.55 19.31 4.51
CA VAL A 76 -21.02 20.52 3.88
C VAL A 76 -22.07 21.60 4.02
N SER A 77 -21.79 22.62 4.82
CA SER A 77 -22.71 23.71 5.08
C SER A 77 -22.24 25.00 4.41
N VAL A 78 -23.13 25.63 3.69
CA VAL A 78 -22.88 26.85 2.91
C VAL A 78 -23.91 27.92 3.34
N PRO A 79 -23.49 29.00 3.99
CA PRO A 79 -24.39 30.13 4.25
C PRO A 79 -24.65 30.85 2.94
N ILE A 80 -25.94 31.12 2.67
CA ILE A 80 -26.41 31.85 1.49
C ILE A 80 -27.25 33.03 1.89
N ARG A 81 -27.20 34.07 1.06
CA ARG A 81 -28.08 35.24 1.13
C ARG A 81 -28.87 35.31 -0.16
N ALA A 82 -30.13 35.53 -0.02
CA ALA A 82 -31.06 35.79 -1.10
C ALA A 82 -31.51 37.24 -1.07
N ASP A 83 -31.26 37.98 -2.14
CA ASP A 83 -31.66 39.37 -2.28
C ASP A 83 -32.57 39.46 -3.50
N PHE A 84 -33.82 39.93 -3.27
CA PHE A 84 -34.88 40.00 -4.27
C PHE A 84 -35.51 41.36 -4.31
N ARG A 85 -36.03 41.73 -5.49
CA ARG A 85 -36.90 42.86 -5.72
C ARG A 85 -38.25 42.36 -6.26
N ALA A 86 -39.34 42.77 -5.62
CA ALA A 86 -40.70 42.58 -6.08
C ALA A 86 -41.20 43.86 -6.76
N THR A 87 -41.58 43.77 -8.03
CA THR A 87 -42.10 44.90 -8.79
C THR A 87 -43.50 44.55 -9.26
N PRO A 88 -44.57 45.17 -8.72
CA PRO A 88 -45.91 44.99 -9.23
C PRO A 88 -45.99 45.44 -10.68
N ALA A 89 -46.64 44.66 -11.55
CA ALA A 89 -46.87 45.03 -12.94
C ALA A 89 -47.94 46.14 -13.11
N GLY A 90 -47.80 46.96 -14.13
CA GLY A 90 -48.71 48.02 -14.42
C GLY A 90 -48.51 49.30 -13.61
N ILE A 91 -49.59 49.93 -13.15
CA ILE A 91 -49.57 51.24 -12.45
C ILE A 91 -48.86 51.17 -11.10
N GLY A 92 -48.57 49.96 -10.59
CA GLY A 92 -47.91 49.75 -9.30
C GLY A 92 -46.41 49.70 -9.35
N SER A 93 -45.74 49.95 -10.47
CA SER A 93 -44.27 49.81 -10.61
C SER A 93 -43.46 50.68 -9.66
N PHE A 94 -44.02 51.84 -9.19
CA PHE A 94 -43.40 52.68 -8.16
C PHE A 94 -43.46 52.07 -6.75
N LEU A 95 -44.23 51.01 -6.54
CA LEU A 95 -44.34 50.29 -5.27
C LEU A 95 -43.33 49.12 -5.17
N ALA A 96 -42.28 49.12 -5.99
CA ALA A 96 -41.23 48.12 -5.89
C ALA A 96 -40.64 48.03 -4.48
N ARG A 97 -40.46 46.82 -3.97
CA ARG A 97 -39.88 46.56 -2.64
C ARG A 97 -38.72 45.59 -2.77
N ASP A 98 -37.65 45.93 -2.09
CA ASP A 98 -36.50 45.03 -1.89
C ASP A 98 -36.77 44.21 -0.63
N PHE A 99 -36.45 42.94 -0.68
CA PHE A 99 -36.52 42.01 0.44
C PHE A 99 -35.42 40.97 0.31
N GLY A 100 -35.00 40.41 1.42
CA GLY A 100 -33.96 39.40 1.44
C GLY A 100 -34.13 38.44 2.60
N GLY A 101 -33.33 37.46 2.62
CA GLY A 101 -33.27 36.48 3.69
C GLY A 101 -31.93 35.71 3.69
N GLU A 102 -31.66 35.06 4.80
CA GLU A 102 -30.49 34.25 4.95
C GLU A 102 -30.86 32.79 5.25
N ALA A 103 -30.15 31.88 4.62
CA ALA A 103 -30.36 30.46 4.85
C ALA A 103 -29.01 29.74 4.91
N THR A 104 -29.01 28.56 5.51
CA THR A 104 -27.88 27.64 5.44
C THR A 104 -28.29 26.43 4.61
N VAL A 105 -27.59 26.22 3.52
CA VAL A 105 -27.67 25.00 2.73
C VAL A 105 -26.75 23.96 3.36
N SER A 106 -27.25 22.75 3.57
CA SER A 106 -26.50 21.62 4.10
C SER A 106 -26.57 20.45 3.12
N LEU A 107 -25.42 20.00 2.65
CA LEU A 107 -25.29 18.81 1.82
C LEU A 107 -24.68 17.67 2.65
N ARG A 108 -25.43 16.56 2.78
CA ARG A 108 -24.89 15.32 3.35
C ARG A 108 -24.26 14.50 2.22
N VAL A 109 -22.97 14.27 2.31
CA VAL A 109 -22.16 13.55 1.30
C VAL A 109 -21.63 12.26 1.92
N SER A 110 -22.14 11.11 1.48
CA SER A 110 -21.71 9.77 1.91
C SER A 110 -20.97 9.09 0.77
N PRO A 111 -19.63 9.14 0.75
CA PRO A 111 -18.86 8.48 -0.29
C PRO A 111 -18.88 6.96 -0.11
N PHE A 112 -18.76 6.24 -1.22
CA PHE A 112 -18.66 4.79 -1.25
C PHE A 112 -17.75 4.32 -2.37
N ILE A 113 -17.27 3.08 -2.25
CA ILE A 113 -16.59 2.35 -3.32
C ILE A 113 -17.33 1.05 -3.53
N THR A 114 -17.53 0.66 -4.80
CA THR A 114 -18.19 -0.60 -5.14
C THR A 114 -17.17 -1.73 -5.33
N PRO A 115 -17.61 -3.00 -5.27
CA PRO A 115 -16.75 -4.14 -5.62
C PRO A 115 -16.17 -4.07 -7.03
N ASP A 116 -16.80 -3.37 -7.96
CA ASP A 116 -16.35 -3.17 -9.35
C ASP A 116 -15.37 -2.02 -9.53
N TRP A 117 -14.83 -1.47 -8.41
CA TRP A 117 -13.90 -0.35 -8.41
C TRP A 117 -14.50 0.98 -8.89
N GLU A 118 -15.76 1.18 -8.69
CA GLU A 118 -16.39 2.47 -8.91
C GLU A 118 -16.45 3.25 -7.61
N ALA A 119 -15.95 4.49 -7.64
CA ALA A 119 -16.15 5.43 -6.55
C ALA A 119 -17.42 6.25 -6.82
N GLY A 120 -18.13 6.56 -5.76
CA GLY A 120 -19.34 7.38 -5.84
C GLY A 120 -19.62 8.10 -4.53
N ALA A 121 -20.64 8.95 -4.55
CA ALA A 121 -21.18 9.57 -3.35
C ALA A 121 -22.71 9.60 -3.42
N LYS A 122 -23.36 9.23 -2.31
CA LYS A 122 -24.78 9.57 -2.11
C LYS A 122 -24.81 10.98 -1.54
N VAL A 123 -25.49 11.87 -2.23
CA VAL A 123 -25.60 13.28 -1.81
C VAL A 123 -27.06 13.61 -1.62
N SER A 124 -27.39 14.16 -0.46
CA SER A 124 -28.71 14.73 -0.18
C SER A 124 -28.54 16.16 0.30
N GLY A 125 -29.40 17.05 -0.18
CA GLY A 125 -29.38 18.46 0.19
C GLY A 125 -30.58 18.82 1.03
N ASP A 126 -30.38 19.72 1.99
CA ASP A 126 -31.42 20.38 2.74
C ASP A 126 -31.04 21.84 3.01
N TYR A 127 -31.97 22.66 3.38
CA TYR A 127 -31.69 24.05 3.75
C TYR A 127 -32.62 24.52 4.86
N THR A 128 -32.12 25.44 5.63
CA THR A 128 -32.84 26.04 6.75
C THR A 128 -32.74 27.55 6.67
N TRP A 129 -33.89 28.25 6.62
CA TRP A 129 -33.90 29.67 6.71
C TRP A 129 -33.57 30.14 8.13
N THR A 130 -32.57 31.01 8.24
CA THR A 130 -32.21 31.71 9.48
C THR A 130 -33.00 33.01 9.58
N ASP A 131 -33.22 33.68 8.43
CA ASP A 131 -34.06 34.83 8.28
C ASP A 131 -35.04 34.56 7.10
N PRO A 132 -36.33 34.30 7.41
CA PRO A 132 -37.31 33.90 6.39
C PRO A 132 -37.63 35.04 5.41
N LEU A 133 -37.73 34.67 4.12
CA LEU A 133 -38.13 35.61 3.07
C LEU A 133 -39.53 36.15 3.31
N SER A 134 -39.65 37.40 3.66
CA SER A 134 -40.93 38.09 3.84
C SER A 134 -40.90 39.48 3.24
N VAL A 135 -42.02 39.91 2.66
CA VAL A 135 -42.24 41.26 2.13
C VAL A 135 -43.27 41.96 2.97
N GLU A 136 -42.96 43.16 3.45
CA GLU A 136 -43.91 44.02 4.11
C GLU A 136 -44.67 44.87 3.03
N LEU A 137 -45.92 44.56 2.79
CA LEU A 137 -46.74 45.22 1.75
C LEU A 137 -47.29 46.57 2.26
N THR A 138 -47.70 46.63 3.53
CA THR A 138 -48.14 47.86 4.25
C THR A 138 -47.71 47.71 5.72
N GLN A 139 -47.79 48.83 6.47
CA GLN A 139 -47.42 48.83 7.90
C GLN A 139 -48.11 47.69 8.65
N GLY A 140 -47.30 46.71 9.11
CA GLY A 140 -47.78 45.57 9.89
C GLY A 140 -48.29 44.35 9.10
N VAL A 141 -48.36 44.40 7.76
CA VAL A 141 -48.77 43.25 6.93
C VAL A 141 -47.56 42.65 6.23
N ARG A 142 -46.99 41.61 6.84
CA ARG A 142 -45.91 40.82 6.24
C ARG A 142 -46.49 39.60 5.52
N VAL A 143 -46.08 39.42 4.29
CA VAL A 143 -46.41 38.23 3.49
C VAL A 143 -45.14 37.39 3.30
N SER A 144 -45.20 36.12 3.70
CA SER A 144 -44.12 35.19 3.43
C SER A 144 -44.12 34.83 1.95
N VAL A 145 -42.97 35.04 1.30
CA VAL A 145 -42.76 34.65 -0.11
C VAL A 145 -41.85 33.43 -0.19
N GLN A 146 -41.53 32.83 0.94
CA GLN A 146 -40.65 31.68 1.06
C GLN A 146 -41.11 30.50 0.18
N SER A 147 -42.41 30.18 0.20
CA SER A 147 -42.95 29.07 -0.59
C SER A 147 -42.78 29.24 -2.11
N LEU A 148 -42.64 30.49 -2.58
CA LEU A 148 -42.41 30.78 -4.01
C LEU A 148 -40.98 30.44 -4.45
N VAL A 149 -40.07 30.52 -3.51
CA VAL A 149 -38.63 30.30 -3.76
C VAL A 149 -38.20 28.86 -3.41
N ASP A 150 -38.90 28.23 -2.47
CA ASP A 150 -38.56 26.88 -1.97
C ASP A 150 -38.50 25.83 -3.10
N GLY A 151 -39.40 25.85 -4.04
CA GLY A 151 -39.43 24.93 -5.17
C GLY A 151 -38.16 25.05 -6.05
N GLN A 152 -37.70 26.28 -6.30
CA GLN A 152 -36.51 26.53 -7.09
C GLN A 152 -35.22 26.21 -6.32
N VAL A 153 -35.19 26.55 -5.02
CA VAL A 153 -34.04 26.19 -4.15
C VAL A 153 -33.89 24.69 -4.09
N ARG A 154 -34.96 23.93 -3.92
CA ARG A 154 -34.92 22.45 -3.94
C ARG A 154 -34.40 21.90 -5.27
N ALA A 155 -34.93 22.39 -6.39
CA ALA A 155 -34.50 21.96 -7.72
C ALA A 155 -32.99 22.25 -7.97
N GLN A 156 -32.49 23.40 -7.48
CA GLN A 156 -31.05 23.70 -7.55
C GLN A 156 -30.20 22.83 -6.62
N LEU A 157 -30.71 22.52 -5.43
CA LEU A 157 -30.02 21.59 -4.50
C LEU A 157 -29.90 20.20 -5.10
N ASP A 158 -30.97 19.67 -5.71
CA ASP A 158 -30.96 18.37 -6.38
C ASP A 158 -29.95 18.35 -7.52
N LYS A 159 -29.86 19.43 -8.30
CA LYS A 159 -28.89 19.59 -9.36
C LYS A 159 -27.46 19.62 -8.79
N VAL A 160 -27.18 20.40 -7.76
CA VAL A 160 -25.88 20.48 -7.11
C VAL A 160 -25.51 19.12 -6.53
N ALA A 161 -26.46 18.42 -5.89
CA ALA A 161 -26.23 17.08 -5.36
C ALA A 161 -25.85 16.09 -6.46
N ALA A 162 -26.53 16.13 -7.61
CA ALA A 162 -26.21 15.31 -8.78
C ALA A 162 -24.84 15.66 -9.38
N ASP A 163 -24.51 16.94 -9.49
CA ASP A 163 -23.21 17.42 -10.01
C ASP A 163 -22.06 17.00 -9.09
N VAL A 164 -22.22 17.07 -7.76
CA VAL A 164 -21.25 16.60 -6.80
C VAL A 164 -21.04 15.08 -6.92
N ALA A 165 -22.14 14.32 -6.99
CA ALA A 165 -22.07 12.86 -7.15
C ALA A 165 -21.37 12.46 -8.48
N LYS A 166 -21.64 13.20 -9.56
CA LYS A 166 -20.97 13.03 -10.86
C LYS A 166 -19.48 13.37 -10.78
N ALA A 167 -19.13 14.49 -10.18
CA ALA A 167 -17.74 14.93 -10.05
C ALA A 167 -16.90 13.92 -9.24
N VAL A 168 -17.45 13.34 -8.17
CA VAL A 168 -16.80 12.28 -7.40
C VAL A 168 -16.53 11.05 -8.28
N ARG A 169 -17.51 10.64 -9.08
CA ARG A 169 -17.41 9.46 -9.94
C ARG A 169 -16.37 9.66 -11.04
N GLU A 170 -16.41 10.79 -11.73
CA GLU A 170 -15.52 11.10 -12.85
C GLU A 170 -14.09 11.39 -12.39
N GLY A 171 -13.96 12.12 -11.28
CA GLY A 171 -12.64 12.49 -10.72
C GLY A 171 -11.85 11.31 -10.17
N ALA A 172 -12.52 10.30 -9.61
CA ALA A 172 -11.84 9.18 -8.98
C ALA A 172 -11.15 8.26 -9.98
N ASN A 173 -11.79 7.94 -11.12
CA ASN A 173 -11.30 6.99 -12.14
C ASN A 173 -10.56 5.77 -11.54
N LEU A 174 -11.15 5.23 -10.44
CA LEU A 174 -10.48 4.31 -9.53
C LEU A 174 -10.10 2.99 -10.21
N ARG A 175 -10.99 2.47 -11.07
CA ARG A 175 -10.75 1.20 -11.78
C ARG A 175 -9.52 1.25 -12.68
N THR A 176 -9.35 2.32 -13.45
CA THR A 176 -8.20 2.49 -14.35
C THR A 176 -6.90 2.65 -13.55
N ARG A 177 -6.92 3.47 -12.51
CA ARG A 177 -5.75 3.68 -11.64
C ARG A 177 -5.36 2.41 -10.91
N ALA A 178 -6.33 1.71 -10.32
CA ALA A 178 -6.09 0.43 -9.65
C ALA A 178 -5.58 -0.63 -10.63
N GLY A 179 -6.15 -0.74 -11.84
CA GLY A 179 -5.70 -1.66 -12.87
C GLY A 179 -4.25 -1.41 -13.31
N THR A 180 -3.86 -0.15 -13.48
CA THR A 180 -2.47 0.21 -13.82
C THR A 180 -1.49 -0.16 -12.70
N LEU A 181 -1.84 0.15 -11.44
CA LEU A 181 -1.02 -0.21 -10.29
C LEU A 181 -0.93 -1.72 -10.10
N TRP A 182 -2.05 -2.43 -10.29
CA TRP A 182 -2.12 -3.88 -10.24
C TRP A 182 -1.21 -4.55 -11.27
N ALA A 183 -1.28 -4.13 -12.52
CA ALA A 183 -0.42 -4.63 -13.58
C ALA A 183 1.07 -4.35 -13.30
N ARG A 184 1.38 -3.15 -12.80
CA ARG A 184 2.75 -2.77 -12.44
C ARG A 184 3.29 -3.56 -11.26
N ALA A 185 2.46 -3.82 -10.24
CA ALA A 185 2.85 -4.58 -9.05
C ALA A 185 3.25 -6.02 -9.36
N GLN A 186 2.72 -6.62 -10.43
CA GLN A 186 3.04 -7.98 -10.85
C GLN A 186 4.36 -8.11 -11.63
N GLN A 187 4.95 -7.00 -12.05
CA GLN A 187 6.24 -7.03 -12.75
C GLN A 187 7.36 -7.37 -11.77
N PRO A 188 8.29 -8.25 -12.16
CA PRO A 188 9.42 -8.58 -11.31
C PRO A 188 10.37 -7.38 -11.19
N TRP A 189 10.93 -7.21 -10.00
CA TRP A 189 11.95 -6.21 -9.71
C TRP A 189 13.32 -6.85 -9.68
N THR A 190 14.30 -6.24 -10.32
CA THR A 190 15.70 -6.59 -10.16
C THR A 190 16.22 -5.99 -8.86
N LEU A 191 16.83 -6.83 -8.02
CA LEU A 191 17.41 -6.39 -6.76
C LEU A 191 18.82 -5.86 -6.98
N PRO A 192 19.25 -4.79 -6.30
CA PRO A 192 20.61 -4.24 -6.42
C PRO A 192 21.62 -5.05 -5.57
N THR A 193 21.88 -6.28 -6.00
CA THR A 193 22.78 -7.22 -5.36
C THR A 193 23.96 -7.52 -6.27
N SER A 194 25.11 -7.99 -5.72
CA SER A 194 26.29 -8.37 -6.48
C SER A 194 26.01 -9.50 -7.47
N ASP A 195 25.12 -10.41 -7.11
CA ASP A 195 24.65 -11.48 -7.97
C ASP A 195 23.26 -11.10 -8.53
N PRO A 196 22.95 -11.47 -9.79
CA PRO A 196 21.60 -11.23 -10.31
C PRO A 196 20.54 -11.82 -9.40
N ALA A 197 19.61 -10.99 -8.95
CA ALA A 197 18.52 -11.40 -8.07
C ALA A 197 17.25 -10.66 -8.42
N TYR A 198 16.11 -11.28 -8.11
CA TYR A 198 14.80 -10.70 -8.37
C TYR A 198 13.88 -10.84 -7.17
N ALA A 199 12.90 -9.97 -7.11
CA ALA A 199 11.71 -10.11 -6.27
C ALA A 199 10.45 -9.92 -7.11
N ARG A 200 9.39 -10.61 -6.73
CA ARG A 200 8.10 -10.54 -7.42
C ARG A 200 6.96 -10.61 -6.43
N VAL A 201 5.94 -9.81 -6.67
CA VAL A 201 4.64 -9.86 -6.00
C VAL A 201 3.62 -10.50 -6.93
N ALA A 202 2.87 -11.48 -6.42
CA ALA A 202 1.68 -12.01 -7.06
C ALA A 202 0.48 -11.65 -6.18
N PRO A 203 -0.19 -10.51 -6.45
CA PRO A 203 -1.31 -10.08 -5.63
C PRO A 203 -2.49 -11.04 -5.81
N ARG A 204 -3.21 -11.32 -4.69
CA ARG A 204 -4.35 -12.27 -4.66
C ARG A 204 -5.68 -11.55 -4.48
N SER A 205 -5.74 -10.64 -3.52
CA SER A 205 -6.98 -9.92 -3.18
C SER A 205 -6.68 -8.53 -2.66
N LEU A 206 -7.65 -7.66 -2.83
CA LEU A 206 -7.65 -6.31 -2.29
C LEU A 206 -8.94 -6.07 -1.52
N SER A 207 -8.84 -5.31 -0.44
CA SER A 207 -9.98 -4.89 0.36
C SER A 207 -9.87 -3.42 0.72
N VAL A 208 -11.02 -2.81 1.00
CA VAL A 208 -11.10 -1.44 1.50
C VAL A 208 -12.16 -1.39 2.60
N SER A 209 -11.82 -0.79 3.74
CA SER A 209 -12.80 -0.55 4.79
C SER A 209 -13.81 0.51 4.36
N PRO A 210 -15.02 0.55 4.96
CA PRO A 210 -15.89 1.70 4.87
C PRO A 210 -15.18 2.99 5.29
N PHE A 211 -15.59 4.11 4.69
CA PHE A 211 -15.09 5.42 5.08
C PHE A 211 -15.51 5.76 6.51
N ARG A 212 -14.59 6.38 7.25
CA ARG A 212 -14.84 6.92 8.59
C ARG A 212 -14.38 8.36 8.65
N PHE A 213 -15.27 9.23 9.08
CA PHE A 213 -15.00 10.65 9.27
C PHE A 213 -14.83 10.96 10.75
N THR A 214 -13.74 11.62 11.08
CA THR A 214 -13.47 12.20 12.41
C THR A 214 -13.42 13.73 12.27
N PRO A 215 -13.47 14.53 13.34
CA PRO A 215 -13.40 15.99 13.24
C PRO A 215 -12.23 16.51 12.40
N ASP A 216 -11.11 15.80 12.39
CA ASP A 216 -9.88 16.26 11.75
C ASP A 216 -9.57 15.55 10.43
N ALA A 217 -10.14 14.36 10.18
CA ALA A 217 -9.72 13.53 9.06
C ALA A 217 -10.78 12.57 8.55
N LEU A 218 -10.71 12.28 7.26
CA LEU A 218 -11.27 11.08 6.62
C LEU A 218 -10.27 9.94 6.82
N LYS A 219 -10.76 8.79 7.28
CA LYS A 219 -9.99 7.56 7.50
C LYS A 219 -10.58 6.40 6.72
N LEU A 220 -9.73 5.61 6.11
CA LEU A 220 -10.05 4.31 5.52
C LEU A 220 -8.84 3.40 5.65
N THR A 221 -9.04 2.09 5.49
CA THR A 221 -7.94 1.12 5.50
C THR A 221 -7.99 0.30 4.23
N VAL A 222 -6.86 0.24 3.53
CA VAL A 222 -6.69 -0.63 2.35
C VAL A 222 -5.98 -1.90 2.79
N GLY A 223 -6.54 -3.04 2.45
CA GLY A 223 -5.96 -4.35 2.68
C GLY A 223 -5.50 -4.99 1.37
N ALA A 224 -4.41 -5.74 1.44
CA ALA A 224 -3.94 -6.57 0.34
C ALA A 224 -3.44 -7.92 0.86
N ALA A 225 -3.77 -9.00 0.14
CA ALA A 225 -3.15 -10.30 0.32
C ALA A 225 -2.39 -10.64 -0.96
N PHE A 226 -1.18 -11.16 -0.82
CA PHE A 226 -0.29 -11.41 -1.95
C PHE A 226 0.74 -12.49 -1.64
N ASP A 227 1.26 -13.14 -2.67
CA ASP A 227 2.45 -13.98 -2.56
C ASP A 227 3.67 -13.15 -2.94
N LEU A 228 4.70 -13.27 -2.12
CA LEU A 228 6.03 -12.78 -2.46
C LEU A 228 6.89 -13.94 -2.89
N THR A 229 7.73 -13.74 -3.88
CA THR A 229 8.79 -14.66 -4.26
C THR A 229 10.05 -13.87 -4.56
N ALA A 230 11.18 -14.38 -4.14
CA ALA A 230 12.47 -13.83 -4.51
C ALA A 230 13.41 -14.98 -4.92
N GLY A 231 14.52 -14.66 -5.59
CA GLY A 231 15.49 -15.67 -5.95
C GLY A 231 16.72 -15.10 -6.62
N LEU A 232 17.76 -15.94 -6.72
CA LEU A 232 18.93 -15.67 -7.53
C LEU A 232 18.66 -16.00 -8.99
N GLY A 233 19.34 -15.29 -9.89
CA GLY A 233 19.21 -15.44 -11.32
C GLY A 233 18.13 -14.55 -11.92
N ARG A 234 17.58 -14.97 -13.07
CA ARG A 234 16.53 -14.25 -13.80
C ARG A 234 15.14 -14.60 -13.30
N ALA A 235 14.29 -13.59 -13.18
CA ALA A 235 12.89 -13.81 -12.83
C ALA A 235 12.19 -14.69 -13.88
N PRO A 236 11.39 -15.69 -13.47
CA PRO A 236 10.57 -16.47 -14.39
C PRO A 236 9.49 -15.59 -15.03
N ALA A 237 9.23 -15.82 -16.32
CA ALA A 237 8.08 -15.20 -16.99
C ALA A 237 6.78 -15.77 -16.42
N VAL A 238 5.85 -14.88 -16.08
CA VAL A 238 4.54 -15.27 -15.54
C VAL A 238 3.47 -14.37 -16.16
N ALA A 239 2.32 -14.96 -16.46
CA ALA A 239 1.17 -14.24 -16.95
C ALA A 239 0.64 -13.26 -15.87
N SER A 240 0.26 -12.07 -16.29
CA SER A 240 -0.36 -11.07 -15.41
C SER A 240 -1.81 -11.49 -15.14
N ALA A 241 -2.21 -11.46 -13.87
CA ALA A 241 -3.59 -11.69 -13.47
C ALA A 241 -4.42 -10.38 -13.61
N PRO A 242 -5.70 -10.49 -14.00
CA PRO A 242 -6.59 -9.32 -14.06
C PRO A 242 -6.84 -8.72 -12.66
N LEU A 243 -7.27 -7.45 -12.62
CA LEU A 243 -7.67 -6.79 -11.38
C LEU A 243 -8.84 -7.56 -10.73
N PRO A 244 -8.73 -8.01 -9.47
CA PRO A 244 -9.79 -8.75 -8.80
C PRO A 244 -10.95 -7.84 -8.40
N VAL A 245 -12.07 -8.46 -8.06
CA VAL A 245 -13.19 -7.78 -7.39
C VAL A 245 -12.69 -7.25 -6.04
N LEU A 246 -13.05 -6.01 -5.72
CA LEU A 246 -12.68 -5.35 -4.47
C LEU A 246 -13.58 -5.82 -3.34
N ALA A 247 -13.00 -6.32 -2.26
CA ALA A 247 -13.77 -6.61 -1.05
C ALA A 247 -13.99 -5.31 -0.25
N VAL A 248 -15.25 -4.90 -0.11
CA VAL A 248 -15.61 -3.73 0.69
C VAL A 248 -15.83 -4.17 2.14
N ALA A 249 -14.74 -4.39 2.85
CA ALA A 249 -14.71 -4.85 4.25
C ALA A 249 -13.38 -4.44 4.90
N ALA A 250 -13.36 -4.37 6.23
CA ALA A 250 -12.11 -4.17 6.96
C ALA A 250 -11.11 -5.31 6.65
N PRO A 251 -9.81 -5.03 6.48
CA PRO A 251 -8.81 -6.08 6.31
C PRO A 251 -8.81 -7.04 7.51
N PRO A 252 -8.61 -8.34 7.28
CA PRO A 252 -8.65 -9.33 8.37
C PRO A 252 -7.43 -9.28 9.30
N THR A 253 -6.35 -8.64 8.86
CA THR A 253 -5.08 -8.52 9.61
C THR A 253 -4.71 -7.05 9.78
N SER A 254 -3.98 -6.73 10.86
CA SER A 254 -3.40 -5.40 11.07
C SER A 254 -1.93 -5.38 10.66
N GLY A 255 -1.46 -4.21 10.22
CA GLY A 255 -0.06 -3.99 9.86
C GLY A 255 0.38 -4.73 8.61
N VAL A 256 1.66 -5.04 8.56
CA VAL A 256 2.32 -5.74 7.45
C VAL A 256 2.86 -7.07 7.95
N GLN A 257 2.54 -8.15 7.25
CA GLN A 257 3.09 -9.46 7.49
C GLN A 257 3.62 -10.03 6.17
N LEU A 258 4.91 -10.25 6.10
CA LEU A 258 5.59 -10.74 4.91
C LEU A 258 6.11 -12.14 5.14
N SER A 259 5.88 -13.00 4.15
CA SER A 259 6.49 -14.30 4.04
C SER A 259 7.10 -14.41 2.64
N VAL A 260 8.42 -14.48 2.57
CA VAL A 260 9.16 -14.40 1.31
C VAL A 260 9.96 -15.69 1.11
N PRO A 261 9.46 -16.66 0.35
CA PRO A 261 10.29 -17.77 -0.10
C PRO A 261 11.32 -17.27 -1.13
N VAL A 262 12.59 -17.40 -0.76
CA VAL A 262 13.74 -17.07 -1.59
C VAL A 262 14.25 -18.35 -2.24
N ARG A 263 14.13 -18.42 -3.56
CA ARG A 263 14.58 -19.57 -4.34
C ARG A 263 16.04 -19.39 -4.76
N LEU A 264 16.88 -20.34 -4.39
CA LEU A 264 18.32 -20.35 -4.64
C LEU A 264 18.64 -21.56 -5.54
N PRO A 265 18.61 -21.42 -6.89
CA PRO A 265 19.00 -22.50 -7.79
C PRO A 265 20.42 -22.97 -7.47
N TYR A 266 20.67 -24.28 -7.50
CA TYR A 266 21.97 -24.82 -7.09
C TYR A 266 23.13 -24.34 -7.97
N ALA A 267 22.91 -24.06 -9.23
CA ALA A 267 23.93 -23.49 -10.12
C ALA A 267 24.36 -22.10 -9.65
N GLU A 268 23.39 -21.21 -9.37
CA GLU A 268 23.66 -19.85 -8.88
C GLU A 268 24.27 -19.86 -7.48
N LEU A 269 23.74 -20.72 -6.60
CA LEU A 269 24.28 -20.90 -5.25
C LEU A 269 25.74 -21.40 -5.28
N SER A 270 26.07 -22.31 -6.19
CA SER A 270 27.42 -22.81 -6.40
C SER A 270 28.38 -21.71 -6.88
N GLN A 271 27.94 -20.88 -7.80
CA GLN A 271 28.74 -19.74 -8.29
C GLN A 271 28.96 -18.71 -7.18
N ALA A 272 27.93 -18.35 -6.43
CA ALA A 272 28.05 -17.43 -5.31
C ALA A 272 28.95 -17.97 -4.22
N ALA A 273 28.83 -19.24 -3.85
CA ALA A 273 29.70 -19.90 -2.88
C ALA A 273 31.16 -19.97 -3.36
N THR A 274 31.38 -20.23 -4.65
CA THR A 274 32.76 -20.25 -5.23
C THR A 274 33.37 -18.86 -5.15
N ARG A 275 32.64 -17.79 -5.50
CA ARG A 275 33.17 -16.42 -5.41
C ARG A 275 33.47 -16.02 -3.97
N ALA A 276 32.60 -16.36 -3.03
CA ALA A 276 32.81 -16.07 -1.60
C ALA A 276 34.02 -16.79 -1.02
N ALA A 277 34.29 -17.99 -1.51
CA ALA A 277 35.41 -18.81 -1.04
C ALA A 277 36.76 -18.47 -1.72
N ALA A 278 36.75 -17.98 -2.95
CA ALA A 278 37.96 -17.79 -3.76
C ALA A 278 38.95 -16.76 -3.19
N SER A 279 38.51 -15.85 -2.34
CA SER A 279 39.32 -14.81 -1.71
C SER A 279 39.89 -15.22 -0.31
N GLN A 280 39.56 -16.41 0.15
CA GLN A 280 39.91 -16.83 1.53
C GLN A 280 40.93 -17.97 1.52
N GLU A 281 41.99 -17.79 2.32
CA GLU A 281 42.92 -18.86 2.68
C GLU A 281 42.66 -19.27 4.14
N PHE A 282 42.49 -20.55 4.36
CA PHE A 282 42.23 -21.10 5.69
C PHE A 282 43.46 -21.81 6.22
N PRO A 283 44.08 -21.35 7.33
CA PRO A 283 45.12 -22.12 7.99
C PRO A 283 44.51 -23.38 8.63
N LEU A 284 45.05 -24.54 8.35
CA LEU A 284 44.59 -25.78 8.99
C LEU A 284 45.22 -25.91 10.39
N PRO A 285 44.49 -26.32 11.42
CA PRO A 285 44.98 -26.47 12.80
C PRO A 285 45.76 -27.79 12.96
N VAL A 286 46.82 -27.98 12.16
CA VAL A 286 47.67 -29.15 12.17
C VAL A 286 49.14 -28.71 12.13
N PRO A 287 50.11 -29.57 12.56
CA PRO A 287 51.53 -29.25 12.46
C PRO A 287 51.90 -28.80 11.05
N LEU A 288 52.79 -27.80 10.94
CA LEU A 288 53.22 -27.14 9.71
C LEU A 288 52.22 -26.13 9.13
N SER A 289 51.08 -25.89 9.77
CA SER A 289 50.08 -24.90 9.41
C SER A 289 49.82 -24.79 7.89
N PRO A 290 49.49 -25.91 7.21
CA PRO A 290 49.26 -25.86 5.78
C PRO A 290 48.09 -24.90 5.46
N LYS A 291 48.19 -24.20 4.33
CA LYS A 291 47.14 -23.30 3.84
C LYS A 291 46.21 -24.05 2.91
N LEU A 292 44.90 -23.90 3.16
CA LEU A 292 43.84 -24.46 2.34
C LEU A 292 43.23 -23.34 1.53
N ARG A 293 43.17 -23.53 0.21
CA ARG A 293 42.46 -22.66 -0.73
C ARG A 293 41.34 -23.43 -1.39
N ILE A 294 40.15 -22.81 -1.44
CA ILE A 294 38.98 -23.38 -2.11
C ILE A 294 38.94 -22.84 -3.53
N ASN A 295 39.02 -23.70 -4.54
CA ASN A 295 39.04 -23.33 -5.94
C ASN A 295 37.65 -23.29 -6.55
N ARG A 296 36.76 -24.21 -6.14
CA ARG A 296 35.40 -24.33 -6.62
C ARG A 296 34.52 -24.97 -5.54
N VAL A 297 33.32 -24.47 -5.44
CA VAL A 297 32.24 -25.05 -4.62
C VAL A 297 31.09 -25.44 -5.51
N THR A 298 30.60 -26.66 -5.40
CA THR A 298 29.37 -27.12 -6.07
C THR A 298 28.38 -27.54 -5.00
N VAL A 299 27.17 -26.98 -5.05
CA VAL A 299 26.08 -27.35 -4.15
C VAL A 299 25.02 -28.11 -4.94
N SER A 300 24.57 -29.23 -4.40
CA SER A 300 23.57 -30.08 -5.02
C SER A 300 22.66 -30.73 -3.98
N PRO A 301 21.45 -31.18 -4.35
CA PRO A 301 20.58 -31.91 -3.44
C PRO A 301 21.02 -33.37 -3.31
N LYS A 302 20.86 -33.93 -2.10
CA LYS A 302 21.03 -35.38 -1.82
C LYS A 302 19.85 -35.83 -0.93
N GLY A 303 18.68 -36.07 -1.55
CA GLY A 303 17.44 -36.27 -0.81
C GLY A 303 17.05 -34.98 -0.06
N SER A 304 16.83 -35.08 1.25
CA SER A 304 16.57 -33.92 2.13
C SER A 304 17.85 -33.21 2.62
N LYS A 305 19.02 -33.69 2.20
CA LYS A 305 20.33 -33.13 2.57
C LYS A 305 20.90 -32.27 1.46
N LEU A 306 21.75 -31.33 1.81
CA LEU A 306 22.63 -30.65 0.88
C LEU A 306 23.91 -31.42 0.74
N LEU A 307 24.43 -31.53 -0.46
CA LEU A 307 25.78 -32.01 -0.77
C LEU A 307 26.60 -30.83 -1.28
N VAL A 308 27.63 -30.45 -0.54
CA VAL A 308 28.59 -29.43 -0.90
C VAL A 308 29.88 -30.10 -1.30
N THR A 309 30.26 -30.04 -2.56
CA THR A 309 31.53 -30.55 -3.09
C THR A 309 32.50 -29.39 -3.23
N ALA A 310 33.57 -29.37 -2.50
CA ALA A 310 34.62 -28.37 -2.55
C ALA A 310 35.89 -28.93 -3.19
N ASN A 311 36.35 -28.30 -4.26
CA ASN A 311 37.66 -28.57 -4.84
C ASN A 311 38.69 -27.68 -4.14
N LEU A 312 39.68 -28.28 -3.54
CA LEU A 312 40.64 -27.67 -2.62
C LEU A 312 42.06 -27.79 -3.17
N THR A 313 42.90 -26.80 -2.91
CA THR A 313 44.36 -26.88 -2.99
C THR A 313 44.91 -26.67 -1.58
N ILE A 314 45.68 -27.62 -1.11
CA ILE A 314 46.39 -27.57 0.17
C ILE A 314 47.85 -27.33 -0.13
N THR A 315 48.40 -26.22 0.37
CA THR A 315 49.80 -25.87 0.23
C THR A 315 50.52 -26.15 1.54
N ALA A 316 51.51 -27.06 1.53
CA ALA A 316 52.36 -27.40 2.66
C ALA A 316 53.81 -27.54 2.20
N LEU A 317 54.74 -26.89 2.86
CA LEU A 317 56.17 -26.94 2.54
C LEU A 317 56.52 -26.68 1.06
N GLY A 318 55.76 -25.76 0.41
CA GLY A 318 55.96 -25.45 -0.99
C GLY A 318 55.34 -26.44 -1.98
N LEU A 319 54.69 -27.50 -1.51
CA LEU A 319 53.99 -28.48 -2.35
C LEU A 319 52.47 -28.20 -2.37
N ASN A 320 51.87 -28.28 -3.55
CA ASN A 320 50.45 -28.17 -3.75
C ASN A 320 49.81 -29.53 -3.93
N VAL A 321 48.85 -29.86 -3.09
CA VAL A 321 48.04 -31.09 -3.18
C VAL A 321 46.58 -30.73 -3.49
N ASN A 322 46.05 -31.27 -4.57
CA ASN A 322 44.62 -31.09 -4.91
C ASN A 322 43.80 -32.20 -4.24
N ALA A 323 42.68 -31.79 -3.67
CA ALA A 323 41.74 -32.69 -3.01
C ALA A 323 40.29 -32.24 -3.31
N THR A 324 39.37 -33.18 -3.21
CA THR A 324 37.92 -32.90 -3.27
C THR A 324 37.32 -33.36 -1.95
N ALA A 325 36.59 -32.47 -1.30
CA ALA A 325 35.81 -32.76 -0.10
C ALA A 325 34.34 -32.72 -0.40
N ASP A 326 33.62 -33.80 -0.12
CA ASP A 326 32.16 -33.91 -0.17
C ASP A 326 31.63 -33.78 1.26
N ILE A 327 30.91 -32.70 1.53
CA ILE A 327 30.28 -32.42 2.81
C ILE A 327 28.80 -32.55 2.64
N SER A 328 28.11 -33.44 3.33
CA SER A 328 26.68 -33.56 3.29
C SER A 328 26.04 -33.41 4.65
N GLY A 329 24.89 -32.72 4.71
CA GLY A 329 24.14 -32.49 5.94
C GLY A 329 22.75 -31.91 5.67
N THR A 330 21.88 -32.05 6.65
CA THR A 330 20.54 -31.47 6.59
C THR A 330 20.60 -30.01 7.06
N PRO A 331 20.19 -29.03 6.26
CA PRO A 331 20.14 -27.64 6.71
C PRO A 331 19.03 -27.46 7.76
N VAL A 332 19.39 -26.86 8.89
CA VAL A 332 18.50 -26.62 10.05
C VAL A 332 18.63 -25.18 10.48
N LEU A 333 17.51 -24.55 10.81
CA LEU A 333 17.46 -23.23 11.45
C LEU A 333 17.43 -23.40 12.97
N ASP A 334 18.06 -22.47 13.67
CA ASP A 334 17.87 -22.33 15.10
C ASP A 334 16.48 -21.76 15.45
N SER A 335 16.10 -21.78 16.72
CA SER A 335 14.81 -21.28 17.19
C SER A 335 14.59 -19.78 16.94
N THR A 336 15.65 -19.01 16.74
CA THR A 336 15.58 -17.57 16.45
C THR A 336 15.40 -17.29 14.96
N GLY A 337 15.63 -18.28 14.08
CA GLY A 337 15.63 -18.09 12.63
C GLY A 337 16.78 -17.22 12.13
N ARG A 338 17.87 -17.13 12.88
CA ARG A 338 19.03 -16.26 12.55
C ARG A 338 20.30 -17.05 12.22
N ILE A 339 20.36 -18.29 12.66
CA ILE A 339 21.51 -19.16 12.46
C ILE A 339 21.08 -20.39 11.68
N MET A 340 21.75 -20.63 10.56
CA MET A 340 21.62 -21.87 9.80
C MET A 340 22.81 -22.77 10.10
N THR A 341 22.53 -24.03 10.38
CA THR A 341 23.54 -25.08 10.60
C THR A 341 23.27 -26.26 9.69
N LEU A 342 24.28 -27.09 9.46
CA LEU A 342 24.11 -28.40 8.86
C LEU A 342 24.08 -29.46 9.97
N GLY A 343 22.97 -30.16 10.14
CA GLY A 343 22.82 -31.28 11.05
C GLY A 343 23.24 -32.59 10.38
N GLY A 344 23.81 -33.53 11.17
CA GLY A 344 24.19 -34.82 10.67
C GLY A 344 25.27 -34.75 9.57
N VAL A 345 26.28 -33.90 9.77
CA VAL A 345 27.33 -33.66 8.80
C VAL A 345 28.15 -34.95 8.58
N THR A 346 28.30 -35.34 7.33
CA THR A 346 29.22 -36.38 6.90
C THR A 346 30.23 -35.78 5.92
N VAL A 347 31.48 -36.11 6.08
CA VAL A 347 32.59 -35.65 5.22
C VAL A 347 33.24 -36.85 4.56
N GLN A 348 33.33 -36.81 3.24
CA GLN A 348 34.05 -37.78 2.44
C GLN A 348 35.09 -37.06 1.60
N THR A 349 36.35 -37.49 1.67
CA THR A 349 37.39 -36.91 0.85
C THR A 349 37.79 -37.89 -0.26
N ARG A 350 37.90 -37.39 -1.48
CA ARG A 350 38.40 -38.12 -2.65
C ARG A 350 39.75 -37.50 -3.05
N ARG A 351 40.70 -38.37 -3.39
CA ARG A 351 42.09 -37.99 -3.72
C ARG A 351 42.28 -37.89 -5.24
N SER A 352 43.09 -36.93 -5.66
CA SER A 352 43.87 -37.03 -6.87
C SER A 352 45.37 -36.94 -6.48
N GLY A 353 46.08 -38.09 -6.39
CA GLY A 353 47.52 -38.12 -6.14
C GLY A 353 47.96 -38.66 -4.75
N VAL A 354 49.22 -39.10 -4.68
CA VAL A 354 49.82 -39.81 -3.55
C VAL A 354 50.35 -38.83 -2.52
N THR A 355 49.75 -38.74 -1.32
CA THR A 355 50.45 -38.49 -0.04
C THR A 355 49.50 -38.63 1.14
N GLY A 356 49.68 -39.71 1.92
CA GLY A 356 48.68 -40.22 2.85
C GLY A 356 48.55 -39.53 4.21
N ARG A 357 49.40 -38.58 4.62
CA ARG A 357 49.39 -38.06 6.00
C ARG A 357 48.54 -36.81 6.23
N VAL A 358 48.45 -35.91 5.28
CA VAL A 358 47.63 -34.66 5.42
C VAL A 358 46.15 -34.96 5.28
N LEU A 359 45.79 -36.01 4.57
CA LEU A 359 44.38 -36.39 4.33
C LEU A 359 43.82 -37.34 5.41
N GLY A 360 44.67 -37.95 6.23
CA GLY A 360 44.21 -38.69 7.42
C GLY A 360 43.50 -37.82 8.42
N TRP A 361 43.86 -36.56 8.53
CA TRP A 361 43.19 -35.60 9.40
C TRP A 361 41.75 -35.27 8.96
N LEU A 362 41.47 -35.17 7.68
CA LEU A 362 40.08 -34.91 7.19
C LEU A 362 39.14 -36.10 7.43
N ALA A 363 39.69 -37.29 7.66
CA ALA A 363 38.94 -38.49 8.06
C ALA A 363 38.76 -38.63 9.58
N ASP A 364 39.43 -37.79 10.37
CA ASP A 364 39.40 -37.80 11.82
C ASP A 364 38.09 -37.17 12.34
N SER A 365 37.54 -37.69 13.43
CA SER A 365 36.39 -37.15 14.14
C SER A 365 36.56 -35.69 14.55
N ARG A 366 37.79 -35.23 14.78
CA ARG A 366 38.11 -33.81 15.07
C ARG A 366 37.91 -32.90 13.87
N ALA A 367 38.21 -33.33 12.65
CA ALA A 367 37.94 -32.58 11.44
C ALA A 367 36.45 -32.51 11.14
N GLN A 368 35.70 -33.59 11.38
CA GLN A 368 34.25 -33.58 11.25
C GLN A 368 33.60 -32.57 12.24
N ALA A 369 34.07 -32.54 13.49
CA ALA A 369 33.62 -31.57 14.49
C ALA A 369 33.97 -30.11 14.11
N TYR A 370 35.17 -29.89 13.53
CA TYR A 370 35.62 -28.59 13.04
C TYR A 370 34.75 -28.13 11.86
N LEU A 371 34.50 -28.98 10.88
CA LEU A 371 33.69 -28.69 9.71
C LEU A 371 32.21 -28.49 10.08
N ALA A 372 31.69 -29.23 11.06
CA ALA A 372 30.35 -29.02 11.60
C ALA A 372 30.21 -27.64 12.26
N ARG A 373 31.25 -27.17 12.96
CA ARG A 373 31.31 -25.81 13.52
C ARG A 373 31.45 -24.75 12.42
N ALA A 374 32.28 -24.98 11.41
CA ALA A 374 32.47 -24.11 10.26
C ALA A 374 31.23 -24.04 9.37
N ALA A 375 30.38 -25.07 9.41
CA ALA A 375 29.09 -25.09 8.71
C ALA A 375 27.95 -24.34 9.46
N ARG A 376 28.32 -23.48 10.41
CA ARG A 376 27.41 -22.58 11.09
C ARG A 376 27.42 -21.20 10.39
N PHE A 377 26.28 -20.82 9.84
CA PHE A 377 26.09 -19.54 9.15
C PHE A 377 25.26 -18.62 10.01
N ASP A 378 25.90 -17.64 10.65
CA ASP A 378 25.20 -16.58 11.36
C ASP A 378 24.76 -15.52 10.36
N LEU A 379 23.46 -15.42 10.15
CA LEU A 379 22.81 -14.46 9.26
C LEU A 379 22.28 -13.24 10.01
N GLY A 380 22.39 -13.22 11.35
CA GLY A 380 21.82 -12.21 12.20
C GLY A 380 22.21 -10.80 11.80
N LEU A 381 23.48 -10.53 11.63
CA LEU A 381 23.96 -9.20 11.22
C LEU A 381 23.42 -8.77 9.87
N ARG A 382 23.35 -9.67 8.89
CA ARG A 382 22.81 -9.37 7.54
C ARG A 382 21.31 -9.10 7.57
N LEU A 383 20.55 -9.85 8.39
CA LEU A 383 19.12 -9.60 8.59
C LEU A 383 18.88 -8.25 9.27
N ASP A 384 19.71 -7.88 10.26
CA ASP A 384 19.63 -6.59 10.93
C ASP A 384 20.00 -5.43 9.99
N GLN A 385 21.01 -5.60 9.14
CA GLN A 385 21.38 -4.63 8.11
C GLN A 385 20.24 -4.43 7.11
N ALA A 386 19.67 -5.53 6.59
CA ALA A 386 18.54 -5.44 5.65
C ALA A 386 17.31 -4.77 6.29
N ARG A 387 17.03 -5.04 7.58
CA ARG A 387 15.99 -4.34 8.33
C ARG A 387 16.29 -2.85 8.43
N ALA A 388 17.51 -2.48 8.81
CA ALA A 388 17.92 -1.09 8.96
C ALA A 388 17.83 -0.32 7.63
N GLU A 389 18.25 -0.92 6.52
CA GLU A 389 18.11 -0.35 5.17
C GLU A 389 16.65 -0.16 4.77
N ALA A 390 15.78 -1.12 5.05
CA ALA A 390 14.35 -0.99 4.81
C ALA A 390 13.73 0.11 5.66
N GLN A 391 14.09 0.21 6.94
CA GLN A 391 13.62 1.25 7.84
C GLN A 391 14.13 2.64 7.42
N ALA A 392 15.36 2.76 6.95
CA ALA A 392 15.94 4.03 6.49
C ALA A 392 15.25 4.59 5.23
N ARG A 393 14.52 3.76 4.49
CA ARG A 393 13.71 4.22 3.36
C ARG A 393 12.36 4.81 3.76
N LEU A 394 11.99 4.72 5.02
CA LEU A 394 10.79 5.36 5.57
C LEU A 394 11.17 6.68 6.28
N PRO A 395 10.37 7.74 6.12
CA PRO A 395 9.14 7.83 5.32
C PRO A 395 9.42 7.84 3.81
N TYR A 396 8.56 7.15 3.05
CA TYR A 396 8.65 7.02 1.60
C TYR A 396 7.50 7.75 0.90
N ALA A 397 7.78 8.51 -0.14
CA ALA A 397 6.79 9.20 -0.95
C ALA A 397 6.72 8.56 -2.36
N PRO A 398 5.78 7.62 -2.61
CA PRO A 398 5.65 6.96 -3.90
C PRO A 398 5.21 7.90 -5.02
N THR A 399 4.43 8.92 -4.67
CA THR A 399 3.98 9.99 -5.56
C THR A 399 3.86 11.30 -4.75
N PRO A 400 3.90 12.48 -5.40
CA PRO A 400 3.62 13.74 -4.72
C PRO A 400 2.30 13.68 -3.96
N GLY A 401 2.30 14.15 -2.71
CA GLY A 401 1.14 14.19 -1.83
C GLY A 401 0.75 12.87 -1.15
N ILE A 402 1.50 11.77 -1.37
CA ILE A 402 1.33 10.53 -0.60
C ILE A 402 2.61 10.24 0.18
N ARG A 403 2.48 10.08 1.50
CA ARG A 403 3.59 9.76 2.39
C ARG A 403 3.29 8.47 3.15
N LEU A 404 4.14 7.48 2.97
CA LEU A 404 4.14 6.23 3.75
C LEU A 404 5.11 6.36 4.93
N SER A 405 4.62 6.10 6.13
CA SER A 405 5.40 6.10 7.36
C SER A 405 5.17 4.79 8.12
N GLY A 406 6.12 4.39 8.96
CA GLY A 406 5.93 3.17 9.73
C GLY A 406 7.21 2.57 10.28
N THR A 407 7.10 1.34 10.75
CA THR A 407 8.19 0.59 11.36
C THR A 407 8.34 -0.78 10.70
N VAL A 408 9.60 -1.19 10.51
CA VAL A 408 9.97 -2.52 10.05
C VAL A 408 10.41 -3.35 11.25
N GLY A 409 9.68 -4.41 11.55
CA GLY A 409 9.99 -5.33 12.63
C GLY A 409 11.17 -6.25 12.32
N PRO A 410 11.50 -7.19 13.22
CA PRO A 410 12.62 -8.11 13.03
C PRO A 410 12.43 -9.00 11.81
N LEU A 411 13.52 -9.19 11.05
CA LEU A 411 13.61 -10.17 9.98
C LEU A 411 14.12 -11.49 10.56
N LYS A 412 13.50 -12.59 10.18
CA LYS A 412 13.92 -13.95 10.58
C LYS A 412 13.67 -14.94 9.45
N LEU A 413 14.42 -16.02 9.44
CA LEU A 413 14.16 -17.17 8.59
C LEU A 413 13.18 -18.10 9.31
N THR A 414 12.22 -18.67 8.58
CA THR A 414 11.17 -19.52 9.16
C THR A 414 11.19 -20.94 8.63
N ALA A 415 11.73 -21.15 7.42
CA ALA A 415 11.81 -22.47 6.83
C ALA A 415 13.00 -22.60 5.88
N LEU A 416 13.50 -23.85 5.76
CA LEU A 416 14.45 -24.28 4.75
C LEU A 416 13.90 -25.53 4.06
N THR A 417 13.89 -25.53 2.74
CA THR A 417 13.41 -26.67 1.95
C THR A 417 14.43 -27.00 0.87
N VAL A 418 14.91 -28.25 0.89
CA VAL A 418 15.80 -28.79 -0.14
C VAL A 418 14.92 -29.42 -1.23
N ALA A 419 14.76 -28.72 -2.35
CA ALA A 419 14.05 -29.24 -3.52
C ALA A 419 15.05 -29.78 -4.56
N PRO A 420 14.62 -30.57 -5.56
CA PRO A 420 15.53 -31.15 -6.56
C PRO A 420 16.33 -30.13 -7.37
N ASP A 421 15.81 -28.93 -7.56
CA ASP A 421 16.33 -27.90 -8.46
C ASP A 421 16.83 -26.64 -7.74
N ALA A 422 16.45 -26.45 -6.47
CA ALA A 422 16.82 -25.27 -5.69
C ALA A 422 16.75 -25.53 -4.17
N LEU A 423 17.53 -24.77 -3.40
CA LEU A 423 17.28 -24.56 -1.99
C LEU A 423 16.30 -23.40 -1.85
N THR A 424 15.21 -23.59 -1.11
CA THR A 424 14.28 -22.51 -0.78
C THR A 424 14.43 -22.13 0.69
N VAL A 425 14.66 -20.84 0.93
CA VAL A 425 14.78 -20.25 2.27
C VAL A 425 13.59 -19.29 2.44
N THR A 426 12.74 -19.51 3.43
CA THR A 426 11.63 -18.58 3.69
C THR A 426 12.03 -17.58 4.75
N ALA A 427 12.00 -16.30 4.39
CA ALA A 427 12.16 -15.19 5.31
C ALA A 427 10.80 -14.64 5.73
N ALA A 428 10.67 -14.21 6.97
CA ALA A 428 9.49 -13.52 7.47
C ALA A 428 9.86 -12.17 8.06
N ALA A 429 8.95 -11.20 7.88
CA ALA A 429 9.02 -9.89 8.48
C ALA A 429 7.62 -9.43 8.88
N SER A 430 7.54 -8.61 9.91
CA SER A 430 6.32 -7.90 10.31
C SER A 430 6.63 -6.41 10.45
N GLY A 431 5.60 -5.58 10.47
CA GLY A 431 5.76 -4.15 10.64
C GLY A 431 4.42 -3.43 10.63
N GLU A 432 4.49 -2.12 10.76
CA GLU A 432 3.33 -1.25 10.66
C GLU A 432 3.60 -0.20 9.60
N LEU A 433 2.61 0.07 8.77
CA LEU A 433 2.63 1.14 7.77
C LEU A 433 1.35 1.96 7.88
N THR A 434 1.50 3.26 7.68
CA THR A 434 0.40 4.22 7.58
C THR A 434 0.63 5.10 6.35
N ALA A 435 -0.45 5.55 5.72
CA ALA A 435 -0.39 6.50 4.62
C ALA A 435 -1.08 7.82 5.00
N GLY A 436 -0.35 8.92 4.90
CA GLY A 436 -0.91 10.27 4.85
C GLY A 436 -1.09 10.68 3.39
N VAL A 437 -2.24 11.26 3.07
CA VAL A 437 -2.55 11.74 1.72
C VAL A 437 -2.96 13.20 1.80
N ASP A 438 -2.28 14.05 1.03
CA ASP A 438 -2.65 15.47 0.93
C ASP A 438 -3.93 15.61 0.12
N ALA A 439 -4.88 16.39 0.64
CA ALA A 439 -6.19 16.56 0.00
C ALA A 439 -6.12 17.09 -1.43
N GLY A 440 -5.09 17.86 -1.79
CA GLY A 440 -4.89 18.37 -3.15
C GLY A 440 -4.60 17.30 -4.21
N VAL A 441 -4.34 16.06 -3.82
CA VAL A 441 -4.09 14.92 -4.74
C VAL A 441 -5.39 14.18 -5.07
N ILE A 442 -6.41 14.33 -4.24
CA ILE A 442 -7.68 13.59 -4.37
C ILE A 442 -8.72 14.39 -5.17
N TRP A 443 -8.55 15.73 -5.25
CA TRP A 443 -9.52 16.66 -5.84
C TRP A 443 -9.00 17.41 -7.05
#